data_e9579ab2e0f49c27d3706726f7ff52ba
#
_entry.id   e9579ab2e0f49c27d3706726f7ff52ba
#
_cell.length_a   1.000
_cell.length_b   1.000
_cell.length_c   1.000
_cell.angle_alpha   90.00
_cell.angle_beta   90.00
_cell.angle_gamma   90.00
#
_symmetry.space_group_name_H-M   'P 1'
#
loop_
_entity.id
_entity.type
_entity.pdbx_description
1 polymer ?
#
loop_
_entity_poly.entity_id
_entity_poly.type
_entity_poly.pdbx_seq_one_letter_code
_entity_poly.pdbx_strand_id
1 'polypeptide(L)'
;MSEGEAAGPAITSVDGIARGDRPVTDVAVGVLIERDAAGREGRFLLTSRPAGKVYAGYWEFPGGKFEPGETVDQALRRELHEELGITIGAVLPWQQAVFDYPHARVRLHFCKVYDWTGAFEMREAQQMAWSDLPVAQSPVLPGTLPVLRWFAAERRFGGDLVAA
;
A
#
# COMPACT_ATOMS: atom_id res chain seq x y z
N MET A 1 31.04 19.17 9.58
CA MET A 1 29.64 19.31 9.13
C MET A 1 28.90 18.05 9.56
N SER A 2 27.98 18.16 10.47
CA SER A 2 27.07 17.07 10.78
C SER A 2 26.09 16.94 9.62
N GLU A 3 26.19 15.85 8.87
CA GLU A 3 25.11 15.46 7.99
C GLU A 3 23.90 15.25 8.90
N GLY A 4 22.89 16.10 8.77
CA GLY A 4 21.65 15.93 9.50
C GLY A 4 21.02 14.62 9.08
N GLU A 5 20.95 13.70 10.01
CA GLU A 5 20.23 12.45 9.85
C GLU A 5 18.81 12.82 9.41
N ALA A 6 18.42 12.41 8.21
CA ALA A 6 17.08 12.67 7.72
C ALA A 6 16.10 12.04 8.71
N ALA A 7 15.20 12.84 9.26
CA ALA A 7 14.17 12.34 10.15
C ALA A 7 13.39 11.24 9.43
N GLY A 8 13.23 10.08 10.06
CA GLY A 8 12.42 9.00 9.54
C GLY A 8 10.95 9.41 9.38
N PRO A 9 10.12 8.59 8.71
CA PRO A 9 8.71 8.91 8.50
C PRO A 9 8.00 9.11 9.84
N ALA A 10 7.11 10.10 9.91
CA ALA A 10 6.33 10.38 11.11
C ALA A 10 5.46 9.18 11.49
N ILE A 11 5.32 8.93 12.80
CA ILE A 11 4.45 7.88 13.31
C ILE A 11 3.03 8.43 13.42
N THR A 12 2.10 7.75 12.75
CA THR A 12 0.66 8.09 12.78
C THR A 12 -0.08 7.09 13.65
N SER A 13 -0.60 7.52 14.80
CA SER A 13 -1.44 6.68 15.67
C SER A 13 -2.86 6.62 15.11
N VAL A 14 -3.34 5.42 14.86
CA VAL A 14 -4.65 5.18 14.22
C VAL A 14 -5.80 5.52 15.17
N ASP A 15 -5.63 5.27 16.44
CA ASP A 15 -6.64 5.54 17.49
C ASP A 15 -6.33 6.77 18.35
N GLY A 16 -5.28 7.53 17.99
CA GLY A 16 -4.86 8.72 18.73
C GLY A 16 -4.14 8.42 20.06
N ILE A 17 -3.87 7.17 20.37
CA ILE A 17 -3.18 6.77 21.60
C ILE A 17 -1.69 6.57 21.32
N ALA A 18 -0.83 7.33 21.98
CA ALA A 18 0.61 7.14 21.92
C ALA A 18 0.99 5.86 22.69
N ARG A 19 1.72 4.94 22.01
CA ARG A 19 2.11 3.63 22.57
C ARG A 19 3.61 3.50 22.84
N GLY A 20 4.34 4.62 22.86
CA GLY A 20 5.79 4.61 23.11
C GLY A 20 6.59 3.89 22.02
N ASP A 21 7.75 3.35 22.39
CA ASP A 21 8.65 2.64 21.47
C ASP A 21 8.24 1.17 21.37
N ARG A 22 7.49 0.83 20.33
CA ARG A 22 7.16 -0.55 20.00
C ARG A 22 8.00 -1.03 18.81
N PRO A 23 8.29 -2.35 18.73
CA PRO A 23 8.91 -2.91 17.53
C PRO A 23 8.13 -2.56 16.29
N VAL A 24 8.84 -2.27 15.20
CA VAL A 24 8.25 -1.94 13.91
C VAL A 24 8.32 -3.16 13.00
N THR A 25 7.19 -3.52 12.42
CA THR A 25 7.12 -4.55 11.38
C THR A 25 7.18 -3.87 10.01
N ASP A 26 8.14 -4.27 9.18
CA ASP A 26 8.24 -3.78 7.81
C ASP A 26 7.26 -4.52 6.89
N VAL A 27 6.55 -3.76 6.06
CA VAL A 27 5.55 -4.26 5.13
C VAL A 27 5.80 -3.65 3.74
N ALA A 28 5.92 -4.49 2.74
CA ALA A 28 6.01 -4.06 1.34
C ALA A 28 4.60 -3.89 0.77
N VAL A 29 4.33 -2.74 0.16
CA VAL A 29 3.02 -2.41 -0.41
C VAL A 29 3.17 -2.11 -1.90
N GLY A 30 2.44 -2.84 -2.73
CA GLY A 30 2.42 -2.69 -4.17
C GLY A 30 1.32 -1.75 -4.63
N VAL A 31 1.72 -0.64 -5.23
CA VAL A 31 0.81 0.28 -5.90
C VAL A 31 0.90 0.01 -7.39
N LEU A 32 0.06 -0.93 -7.85
CA LEU A 32 -0.01 -1.32 -9.27
C LEU A 32 -0.86 -0.29 -10.00
N ILE A 33 -0.29 0.31 -11.03
CA ILE A 33 -0.91 1.43 -11.74
C ILE A 33 -0.91 1.14 -13.24
N GLU A 34 -2.09 1.24 -13.87
CA GLU A 34 -2.20 1.24 -15.31
C GLU A 34 -1.66 2.56 -15.89
N ARG A 35 -0.99 2.47 -17.04
CA ARG A 35 -0.55 3.64 -17.78
C ARG A 35 -1.14 3.63 -19.20
N ASP A 36 -1.41 4.82 -19.73
CA ASP A 36 -1.80 4.97 -21.13
C ASP A 36 -0.56 4.94 -22.06
N ALA A 37 -0.80 5.04 -23.38
CA ALA A 37 0.27 5.03 -24.37
C ALA A 37 1.27 6.19 -24.22
N ALA A 38 0.86 7.30 -23.60
CA ALA A 38 1.72 8.44 -23.29
C ALA A 38 2.46 8.30 -21.96
N GLY A 39 2.29 7.18 -21.24
CA GLY A 39 2.90 6.91 -19.96
C GLY A 39 2.21 7.58 -18.77
N ARG A 40 1.02 8.15 -18.96
CA ARG A 40 0.25 8.78 -17.87
C ARG A 40 -0.40 7.72 -17.01
N GLU A 41 -0.31 7.92 -15.69
CA GLU A 41 -0.94 7.04 -14.70
C GLU A 41 -2.47 7.11 -14.79
N GLY A 42 -3.10 5.94 -14.71
CA GLY A 42 -4.54 5.77 -14.67
C GLY A 42 -4.98 5.10 -13.37
N ARG A 43 -5.77 4.03 -13.52
CA ARG A 43 -6.32 3.31 -12.37
C ARG A 43 -5.24 2.57 -11.60
N PHE A 44 -5.48 2.41 -10.31
CA PHE A 44 -4.63 1.63 -9.39
C PHE A 44 -5.43 0.47 -8.80
N LEU A 45 -4.71 -0.60 -8.44
CA LEU A 45 -5.32 -1.82 -7.90
C LEU A 45 -5.50 -1.73 -6.39
N LEU A 46 -6.72 -1.97 -5.92
CA LEU A 46 -7.06 -2.22 -4.53
C LEU A 46 -7.53 -3.65 -4.35
N THR A 47 -7.24 -4.21 -3.17
CA THR A 47 -7.75 -5.52 -2.75
C THR A 47 -8.43 -5.39 -1.39
N SER A 48 -9.43 -6.23 -1.12
CA SER A 48 -10.07 -6.29 0.20
C SER A 48 -9.29 -7.23 1.12
N ARG A 49 -9.24 -6.91 2.41
CA ARG A 49 -8.65 -7.81 3.40
C ARG A 49 -9.54 -9.04 3.57
N PRO A 50 -8.95 -10.26 3.50
CA PRO A 50 -9.73 -11.49 3.58
C PRO A 50 -10.36 -11.69 4.96
N ALA A 51 -11.37 -12.56 5.02
CA ALA A 51 -11.99 -12.96 6.27
C ALA A 51 -10.97 -13.56 7.24
N GLY A 52 -11.13 -13.31 8.53
CA GLY A 52 -10.21 -13.78 9.57
C GLY A 52 -9.00 -12.88 9.82
N LYS A 53 -8.76 -11.88 8.99
CA LYS A 53 -7.73 -10.85 9.21
C LYS A 53 -8.30 -9.68 10.02
N VAL A 54 -7.42 -8.95 10.70
CA VAL A 54 -7.78 -7.67 11.32
C VAL A 54 -8.26 -6.73 10.20
N TYR A 55 -9.33 -5.98 10.46
CA TYR A 55 -9.98 -5.13 9.46
C TYR A 55 -10.48 -5.89 8.21
N ALA A 56 -10.97 -7.12 8.37
CA ALA A 56 -11.55 -7.90 7.27
C ALA A 56 -12.58 -7.08 6.48
N GLY A 57 -12.52 -7.15 5.16
CA GLY A 57 -13.41 -6.41 4.25
C GLY A 57 -12.97 -4.97 3.95
N TYR A 58 -12.01 -4.42 4.66
CA TYR A 58 -11.43 -3.11 4.35
C TYR A 58 -10.58 -3.20 3.09
N TRP A 59 -10.59 -2.14 2.29
CA TRP A 59 -9.84 -2.05 1.04
C TRP A 59 -8.47 -1.41 1.27
N GLU A 60 -7.47 -1.98 0.60
CA GLU A 60 -6.08 -1.59 0.74
C GLU A 60 -5.30 -1.86 -0.56
N PHE A 61 -4.09 -1.32 -0.63
CA PHE A 61 -3.12 -1.77 -1.63
C PHE A 61 -2.54 -3.12 -1.23
N PRO A 62 -2.34 -4.06 -2.19
CA PRO A 62 -1.83 -5.39 -1.88
C PRO A 62 -0.36 -5.37 -1.43
N GLY A 63 0.02 -6.33 -0.64
CA GLY A 63 1.37 -6.51 -0.14
C GLY A 63 1.40 -7.34 1.13
N GLY A 64 2.52 -7.32 1.82
CA GLY A 64 2.67 -8.08 3.04
C GLY A 64 4.00 -7.86 3.74
N LYS A 65 4.15 -8.54 4.87
CA LYS A 65 5.31 -8.43 5.74
C LYS A 65 6.58 -8.96 5.08
N PHE A 66 7.71 -8.31 5.37
CA PHE A 66 9.02 -8.85 5.03
C PHE A 66 9.26 -10.16 5.77
N GLU A 67 9.89 -11.12 5.10
CA GLU A 67 10.56 -12.24 5.76
C GLU A 67 11.98 -11.85 6.15
N PRO A 68 12.59 -12.56 7.13
CA PRO A 68 13.95 -12.26 7.55
C PRO A 68 14.92 -12.21 6.38
N GLY A 69 15.72 -11.13 6.30
CA GLY A 69 16.72 -10.93 5.26
C GLY A 69 16.21 -10.45 3.91
N GLU A 70 14.90 -10.29 3.73
CA GLU A 70 14.35 -9.76 2.48
C GLU A 70 14.58 -8.25 2.32
N THR A 71 14.86 -7.84 1.09
CA THR A 71 14.74 -6.44 0.68
C THR A 71 13.27 -6.14 0.38
N VAL A 72 12.92 -4.85 0.25
CA VAL A 72 11.55 -4.45 -0.13
C VAL A 72 11.15 -5.03 -1.48
N ASP A 73 12.06 -5.05 -2.45
CA ASP A 73 11.84 -5.64 -3.78
C ASP A 73 11.53 -7.14 -3.67
N GLN A 74 12.32 -7.90 -2.93
CA GLN A 74 12.12 -9.33 -2.74
C GLN A 74 10.80 -9.62 -2.03
N ALA A 75 10.49 -8.89 -0.96
CA ALA A 75 9.25 -9.05 -0.22
C ALA A 75 8.03 -8.77 -1.09
N LEU A 76 8.06 -7.69 -1.86
CA LEU A 76 6.93 -7.34 -2.72
C LEU A 76 6.71 -8.36 -3.83
N ARG A 77 7.77 -8.82 -4.49
CA ARG A 77 7.68 -9.85 -5.54
C ARG A 77 7.07 -11.13 -5.00
N ARG A 78 7.53 -11.57 -3.83
CA ARG A 78 7.03 -12.78 -3.18
C ARG A 78 5.56 -12.62 -2.79
N GLU A 79 5.21 -11.54 -2.10
CA GLU A 79 3.85 -11.30 -1.62
C GLU A 79 2.83 -11.21 -2.76
N LEU A 80 3.13 -10.46 -3.81
CA LEU A 80 2.20 -10.34 -4.93
C LEU A 80 2.08 -11.64 -5.74
N HIS A 81 3.13 -12.44 -5.80
CA HIS A 81 3.05 -13.78 -6.39
C HIS A 81 2.18 -14.70 -5.53
N GLU A 82 2.37 -14.71 -4.22
CA GLU A 82 1.59 -15.54 -3.29
C GLU A 82 0.11 -15.15 -3.25
N GLU A 83 -0.18 -13.85 -3.20
CA GLU A 83 -1.54 -13.35 -3.01
C GLU A 83 -2.34 -13.26 -4.32
N LEU A 84 -1.69 -12.85 -5.41
CA LEU A 84 -2.34 -12.49 -6.66
C LEU A 84 -1.93 -13.35 -7.85
N GLY A 85 -0.94 -14.21 -7.70
CA GLY A 85 -0.48 -15.08 -8.78
C GLY A 85 0.29 -14.39 -9.90
N ILE A 86 0.66 -13.14 -9.74
CA ILE A 86 1.34 -12.35 -10.77
C ILE A 86 2.85 -12.28 -10.53
N THR A 87 3.59 -12.04 -11.61
CA THR A 87 5.02 -11.73 -11.57
C THR A 87 5.21 -10.27 -11.96
N ILE A 88 5.68 -9.46 -11.02
CA ILE A 88 5.84 -8.02 -11.25
C ILE A 88 7.15 -7.70 -11.91
N GLY A 89 7.18 -6.62 -12.70
CA GLY A 89 8.37 -6.03 -13.29
C GLY A 89 9.10 -5.11 -12.30
N ALA A 90 9.57 -3.95 -12.77
CA ALA A 90 10.31 -3.02 -11.94
C ALA A 90 9.52 -2.57 -10.71
N VAL A 91 10.18 -2.59 -9.55
CA VAL A 91 9.66 -2.09 -8.28
C VAL A 91 10.28 -0.72 -8.02
N LEU A 92 9.45 0.33 -8.02
CA LEU A 92 9.91 1.70 -7.90
C LEU A 92 9.55 2.25 -6.50
N PRO A 93 10.53 2.37 -5.58
CA PRO A 93 10.27 2.97 -4.29
C PRO A 93 9.67 4.37 -4.44
N TRP A 94 8.60 4.64 -3.68
CA TRP A 94 7.88 5.90 -3.79
C TRP A 94 7.79 6.62 -2.45
N GLN A 95 7.16 6.00 -1.44
CA GLN A 95 6.90 6.61 -0.14
C GLN A 95 7.06 5.60 0.99
N GLN A 96 7.25 6.10 2.21
CA GLN A 96 7.18 5.32 3.44
C GLN A 96 6.25 6.01 4.43
N ALA A 97 5.57 5.22 5.25
CA ALA A 97 4.76 5.72 6.35
C ALA A 97 4.78 4.73 7.52
N VAL A 98 4.76 5.22 8.75
CA VAL A 98 4.68 4.40 9.95
C VAL A 98 3.31 4.59 10.59
N PHE A 99 2.59 3.49 10.79
CA PHE A 99 1.28 3.47 11.44
C PHE A 99 1.35 2.69 12.73
N ASP A 100 0.78 3.26 13.78
CA ASP A 100 0.67 2.65 15.09
C ASP A 100 -0.78 2.20 15.32
N TYR A 101 -1.07 0.96 14.89
CA TYR A 101 -2.37 0.33 15.12
C TYR A 101 -2.45 -0.22 16.54
N PRO A 102 -3.67 -0.49 17.07
CA PRO A 102 -3.82 -1.14 18.36
C PRO A 102 -3.06 -2.47 18.49
N HIS A 103 -2.98 -3.24 17.40
CA HIS A 103 -2.40 -4.58 17.38
C HIS A 103 -0.92 -4.62 16.94
N ALA A 104 -0.42 -3.60 16.25
CA ALA A 104 0.96 -3.58 15.72
C ALA A 104 1.36 -2.20 15.25
N ARG A 105 2.67 -1.91 15.31
CA ARG A 105 3.28 -0.77 14.62
C ARG A 105 3.90 -1.28 13.32
N VAL A 106 3.53 -0.68 12.20
CA VAL A 106 3.98 -1.10 10.88
C VAL A 106 4.66 0.05 10.16
N ARG A 107 5.74 -0.27 9.44
CA ARG A 107 6.36 0.63 8.47
C ARG A 107 5.98 0.15 7.09
N LEU A 108 5.20 0.96 6.38
CA LEU A 108 4.74 0.64 5.04
C LEU A 108 5.71 1.23 4.02
N HIS A 109 6.23 0.37 3.15
CA HIS A 109 7.08 0.74 2.03
C HIS A 109 6.24 0.70 0.76
N PHE A 110 5.79 1.87 0.30
CA PHE A 110 4.96 1.97 -0.90
C PHE A 110 5.84 2.02 -2.14
N CYS A 111 5.62 1.09 -3.05
CA CYS A 111 6.33 0.98 -4.31
C CYS A 111 5.36 1.03 -5.48
N LYS A 112 5.64 1.87 -6.47
CA LYS A 112 4.88 1.88 -7.73
C LYS A 112 5.34 0.74 -8.63
N VAL A 113 4.39 0.06 -9.25
CA VAL A 113 4.63 -1.03 -10.20
C VAL A 113 3.74 -0.80 -11.42
N TYR A 114 4.34 -0.70 -12.59
CA TYR A 114 3.61 -0.45 -13.83
C TYR A 114 3.55 -1.66 -14.77
N ASP A 115 4.40 -2.67 -14.53
CA ASP A 115 4.50 -3.83 -15.40
C ASP A 115 4.37 -5.13 -14.60
N TRP A 116 3.57 -6.03 -15.10
CA TRP A 116 3.38 -7.37 -14.54
C TRP A 116 2.93 -8.34 -15.61
N THR A 117 3.13 -9.63 -15.33
CA THR A 117 2.68 -10.73 -16.20
C THR A 117 1.87 -11.72 -15.38
N GLY A 118 1.07 -12.52 -16.07
CA GLY A 118 0.18 -13.51 -15.44
C GLY A 118 -1.24 -12.98 -15.25
N ALA A 119 -2.17 -13.90 -15.01
CA ALA A 119 -3.55 -13.57 -14.69
C ALA A 119 -3.71 -13.40 -13.18
N PHE A 120 -4.51 -12.41 -12.78
CA PHE A 120 -4.81 -12.22 -11.36
C PHE A 120 -5.61 -13.38 -10.81
N GLU A 121 -5.13 -13.96 -9.72
CA GLU A 121 -5.80 -15.02 -8.95
C GLU A 121 -5.94 -14.54 -7.52
N MET A 122 -7.17 -14.47 -7.02
CA MET A 122 -7.43 -14.06 -5.63
C MET A 122 -7.20 -15.25 -4.70
N ARG A 123 -5.93 -15.55 -4.43
CA ARG A 123 -5.49 -16.77 -3.72
C ARG A 123 -5.88 -16.81 -2.24
N GLU A 124 -6.26 -15.67 -1.67
CA GLU A 124 -6.76 -15.57 -0.29
C GLU A 124 -8.27 -15.32 -0.24
N ALA A 125 -8.99 -15.57 -1.34
CA ALA A 125 -10.42 -15.31 -1.49
C ALA A 125 -10.79 -13.83 -1.24
N GLN A 126 -9.85 -12.91 -1.37
CA GLN A 126 -10.08 -11.47 -1.33
C GLN A 126 -10.72 -11.00 -2.64
N GLN A 127 -11.29 -9.81 -2.61
CA GLN A 127 -11.78 -9.14 -3.81
C GLN A 127 -10.72 -8.18 -4.36
N MET A 128 -10.79 -7.87 -5.65
CA MET A 128 -9.95 -6.85 -6.28
C MET A 128 -10.81 -5.83 -7.02
N ALA A 129 -10.29 -4.62 -7.15
CA ALA A 129 -10.90 -3.56 -7.94
C ALA A 129 -9.83 -2.63 -8.51
N TRP A 130 -9.98 -2.30 -9.78
CA TRP A 130 -9.27 -1.18 -10.38
C TRP A 130 -10.01 0.10 -10.03
N SER A 131 -9.32 1.03 -9.39
CA SER A 131 -9.91 2.21 -8.79
C SER A 131 -9.23 3.49 -9.25
N ASP A 132 -9.92 4.59 -9.07
CA ASP A 132 -9.42 5.93 -9.33
C ASP A 132 -9.97 6.88 -8.25
N LEU A 133 -9.60 8.15 -8.31
CA LEU A 133 -10.14 9.17 -7.38
C LEU A 133 -11.44 9.76 -7.92
N PRO A 134 -12.50 9.86 -7.11
CA PRO A 134 -12.65 9.33 -5.76
C PRO A 134 -12.77 7.80 -5.77
N VAL A 135 -12.23 7.15 -4.73
CA VAL A 135 -12.31 5.69 -4.60
C VAL A 135 -13.74 5.27 -4.29
N ALA A 136 -14.27 4.34 -5.10
CA ALA A 136 -15.63 3.82 -4.93
C ALA A 136 -15.73 2.72 -3.85
N GLN A 137 -14.61 2.04 -3.56
CA GLN A 137 -14.55 0.97 -2.56
C GLN A 137 -14.54 1.55 -1.15
N SER A 138 -15.26 0.93 -0.22
CA SER A 138 -15.42 1.40 1.16
C SER A 138 -15.74 0.22 2.09
N PRO A 139 -15.27 0.22 3.34
CA PRO A 139 -14.34 1.17 3.93
C PRO A 139 -12.90 0.94 3.45
N VAL A 140 -12.07 1.98 3.49
CA VAL A 140 -10.64 1.87 3.21
C VAL A 140 -9.84 1.75 4.50
N LEU A 141 -8.79 0.94 4.46
CA LEU A 141 -7.88 0.83 5.59
C LEU A 141 -7.20 2.19 5.86
N PRO A 142 -7.01 2.61 7.13
CA PRO A 142 -6.37 3.91 7.43
C PRO A 142 -5.05 4.14 6.72
N GLY A 143 -4.22 3.10 6.56
CA GLY A 143 -2.95 3.18 5.81
C GLY A 143 -3.10 3.43 4.31
N THR A 144 -4.30 3.30 3.76
CA THR A 144 -4.61 3.61 2.35
C THR A 144 -4.79 5.12 2.14
N LEU A 145 -5.30 5.85 3.12
CA LEU A 145 -5.63 7.26 2.98
C LEU A 145 -4.45 8.16 2.59
N PRO A 146 -3.25 8.03 3.18
CA PRO A 146 -2.10 8.83 2.77
C PRO A 146 -1.74 8.63 1.29
N VAL A 147 -1.85 7.39 0.78
CA VAL A 147 -1.57 7.09 -0.63
C VAL A 147 -2.54 7.83 -1.54
N LEU A 148 -3.81 7.85 -1.18
CA LEU A 148 -4.83 8.60 -1.93
C LEU A 148 -4.56 10.10 -1.91
N ARG A 149 -4.07 10.66 -0.79
CA ARG A 149 -3.65 12.05 -0.69
C ARG A 149 -2.45 12.34 -1.60
N TRP A 150 -1.46 11.44 -1.66
CA TRP A 150 -0.31 11.59 -2.55
C TRP A 150 -0.74 11.57 -4.02
N PHE A 151 -1.63 10.66 -4.41
CA PHE A 151 -2.21 10.67 -5.76
C PHE A 151 -2.98 11.95 -6.05
N ALA A 152 -3.80 12.42 -5.11
CA ALA A 152 -4.56 13.65 -5.28
C ALA A 152 -3.64 14.85 -5.51
N ALA A 153 -2.55 14.95 -4.75
CA ALA A 153 -1.56 16.00 -4.91
C ALA A 153 -0.85 15.94 -6.26
N GLU A 154 -0.37 14.75 -6.65
CA GLU A 154 0.31 14.55 -7.92
C GLU A 154 -0.61 14.82 -9.13
N ARG A 155 -1.89 14.44 -9.02
CA ARG A 155 -2.89 14.54 -10.09
C ARG A 155 -3.70 15.84 -10.06
N ARG A 156 -3.42 16.71 -9.07
CA ARG A 156 -4.17 17.96 -8.85
C ARG A 156 -5.68 17.72 -8.71
N PHE A 157 -6.04 16.68 -7.99
CA PHE A 157 -7.42 16.31 -7.71
C PHE A 157 -7.88 16.99 -6.42
N GLY A 158 -8.95 17.78 -6.49
CA GLY A 158 -9.47 18.57 -5.37
C GLY A 158 -10.76 18.04 -4.75
N GLY A 159 -11.26 16.89 -5.18
CA GLY A 159 -12.49 16.28 -4.67
C GLY A 159 -12.24 15.39 -3.45
N ASP A 160 -13.29 14.69 -3.02
CA ASP A 160 -13.21 13.72 -1.94
C ASP A 160 -12.37 12.52 -2.36
N LEU A 161 -11.53 12.01 -1.47
CA LEU A 161 -10.66 10.87 -1.75
C LEU A 161 -11.45 9.59 -1.90
N VAL A 162 -12.51 9.43 -1.11
CA VAL A 162 -13.41 8.27 -1.13
C VAL A 162 -14.81 8.77 -1.46
N ALA A 163 -15.47 8.09 -2.38
CA ALA A 163 -16.84 8.43 -2.75
C ALA A 163 -17.81 8.22 -1.59
N ALA A 164 -18.80 9.08 -1.51
CA ALA A 164 -19.84 8.98 -0.49
C ALA A 164 -20.76 7.77 -0.71
#